data_cd05fb2d2635a85bb3f32532628c6c30
#
_entry.id   cd05fb2d2635a85bb3f32532628c6c30
#
_cell.length_a   1.000
_cell.length_b   1.000
_cell.length_c   1.000
_cell.angle_alpha   90.00
_cell.angle_beta   90.00
_cell.angle_gamma   90.00
#
_symmetry.space_group_name_H-M   'P 1'
#
loop_
_entity.id
_entity.type
_entity.pdbx_description
1 polymer ?
#
loop_
_entity_poly.entity_id
_entity_poly.type
_entity_poly.pdbx_seq_one_letter_code
_entity_poly.pdbx_strand_id
1 'polypeptide(L)'
;MISNDELQDLAIKIGQLLTEIKKSVSTAESCTGGWVGKEFTGIPGSSNWYGFGFITYSNKAKLKILGVTKDTLIEEGAVSERVVKEMAEGALRNSGSDFAISISGIAGPTGGTDDKPVGTVCFGIGSQDNINCFTEYFKGDRDEVRKQSVASVSYTHLTLPTTGIV
;
A
#
# COMPACT_ATOMS: atom_id res chain seq x y z
N MET A 1 7.23 18.71 6.45
CA MET A 1 5.98 17.92 6.53
C MET A 1 5.31 17.87 5.15
N ILE A 2 4.83 16.71 4.77
CA ILE A 2 4.20 16.50 3.46
C ILE A 2 2.84 17.20 3.42
N SER A 3 2.62 18.02 2.37
CA SER A 3 1.34 18.73 2.20
C SER A 3 0.33 17.88 1.41
N ASN A 4 -0.94 18.26 1.47
CA ASN A 4 -1.99 17.63 0.68
C ASN A 4 -1.73 17.83 -0.82
N ASP A 5 -1.19 18.98 -1.21
CA ASP A 5 -0.85 19.26 -2.60
C ASP A 5 0.26 18.34 -3.10
N GLU A 6 1.24 18.03 -2.26
CA GLU A 6 2.30 17.08 -2.62
C GLU A 6 1.74 15.67 -2.83
N LEU A 7 0.81 15.21 -1.99
CA LEU A 7 0.15 13.93 -2.17
C LEU A 7 -0.64 13.88 -3.48
N GLN A 8 -1.34 14.95 -3.81
CA GLN A 8 -2.09 15.05 -5.05
C GLN A 8 -1.16 15.02 -6.27
N ASP A 9 -0.05 15.75 -6.21
CA ASP A 9 0.94 15.77 -7.30
C ASP A 9 1.53 14.38 -7.53
N LEU A 10 1.81 13.63 -6.46
CA LEU A 10 2.32 12.27 -6.56
C LEU A 10 1.28 11.34 -7.21
N ALA A 11 0.02 11.47 -6.84
CA ALA A 11 -1.06 10.67 -7.42
C ALA A 11 -1.24 10.98 -8.92
N ILE A 12 -1.13 12.26 -9.30
CA ILE A 12 -1.19 12.67 -10.70
C ILE A 12 -0.08 12.00 -11.51
N LYS A 13 1.14 12.00 -10.99
CA LYS A 13 2.29 11.40 -11.67
C LYS A 13 2.12 9.89 -11.84
N ILE A 14 1.60 9.21 -10.83
CA ILE A 14 1.29 7.77 -10.92
C ILE A 14 0.26 7.53 -12.03
N GLY A 15 -0.81 8.29 -12.05
CA GLY A 15 -1.86 8.16 -13.06
C GLY A 15 -1.35 8.40 -14.46
N GLN A 16 -0.49 9.39 -14.65
CA GLN A 16 0.15 9.68 -15.94
C GLN A 16 1.00 8.49 -16.40
N LEU A 17 1.84 7.95 -15.49
CA LEU A 17 2.69 6.82 -15.80
C LEU A 17 1.87 5.58 -16.16
N LEU A 18 0.88 5.22 -15.37
CA LEU A 18 0.04 4.06 -15.62
C LEU A 18 -0.75 4.19 -16.92
N THR A 19 -1.20 5.39 -17.23
CA THR A 19 -1.89 5.68 -18.49
C THR A 19 -0.97 5.47 -19.69
N GLU A 20 0.26 5.96 -19.61
CA GLU A 20 1.26 5.81 -20.68
C GLU A 20 1.59 4.34 -20.96
N ILE A 21 1.78 3.55 -19.93
CA ILE A 21 2.13 2.14 -20.07
C ILE A 21 0.91 1.22 -20.19
N LYS A 22 -0.30 1.78 -20.12
CA LYS A 22 -1.58 1.05 -20.23
C LYS A 22 -1.71 -0.07 -19.20
N LYS A 23 -1.38 0.25 -17.95
CA LYS A 23 -1.42 -0.68 -16.82
C LYS A 23 -2.35 -0.17 -15.74
N SER A 24 -2.80 -1.07 -14.88
CA SER A 24 -3.70 -0.77 -13.77
C SER A 24 -3.07 -1.13 -12.43
N VAL A 25 -3.57 -0.52 -11.37
CA VAL A 25 -3.12 -0.76 -9.99
C VAL A 25 -4.33 -0.98 -9.08
N SER A 26 -4.18 -1.88 -8.11
CA SER A 26 -5.11 -2.05 -7.00
C SER A 26 -4.41 -1.75 -5.68
N THR A 27 -5.17 -1.49 -4.64
CA THR A 27 -4.64 -1.19 -3.31
C THR A 27 -5.21 -2.13 -2.26
N ALA A 28 -4.37 -2.49 -1.29
CA ALA A 28 -4.74 -3.26 -0.12
C ALA A 28 -4.24 -2.50 1.10
N GLU A 29 -5.13 -1.80 1.79
CA GLU A 29 -4.78 -0.86 2.85
C GLU A 29 -5.23 -1.36 4.21
N SER A 30 -4.33 -1.26 5.19
CA SER A 30 -4.66 -1.49 6.59
C SER A 30 -4.62 -0.15 7.35
N CYS A 31 -3.48 0.27 7.85
CA CYS A 31 -3.37 1.48 8.69
C CYS A 31 -3.76 2.78 7.97
N THR A 32 -3.69 2.83 6.66
CA THR A 32 -4.07 4.02 5.87
C THR A 32 -5.57 4.13 5.59
N GLY A 33 -6.31 3.04 5.79
CA GLY A 33 -7.78 3.04 5.81
C GLY A 33 -8.49 3.54 4.57
N GLY A 34 -7.86 3.43 3.39
CA GLY A 34 -8.41 3.90 2.13
C GLY A 34 -7.82 5.21 1.63
N TRP A 35 -6.83 5.77 2.34
CA TRP A 35 -6.25 7.06 1.98
C TRP A 35 -5.55 7.04 0.63
N VAL A 36 -4.85 5.94 0.30
CA VAL A 36 -4.24 5.82 -1.04
C VAL A 36 -5.33 5.83 -2.11
N GLY A 37 -6.38 5.05 -1.91
CA GLY A 37 -7.54 5.05 -2.81
C GLY A 37 -8.19 6.42 -2.93
N LYS A 38 -8.28 7.16 -1.84
CA LYS A 38 -8.80 8.53 -1.83
C LYS A 38 -7.96 9.45 -2.72
N GLU A 39 -6.65 9.39 -2.60
CA GLU A 39 -5.75 10.21 -3.41
C GLU A 39 -5.86 9.84 -4.90
N PHE A 40 -5.93 8.56 -5.21
CA PHE A 40 -6.08 8.10 -6.60
C PHE A 40 -7.41 8.53 -7.20
N THR A 41 -8.50 8.34 -6.47
CA THR A 41 -9.85 8.69 -6.95
C THR A 41 -10.09 10.18 -7.00
N GLY A 42 -9.25 10.98 -6.37
CA GLY A 42 -9.29 12.43 -6.50
C GLY A 42 -8.82 12.93 -7.86
N ILE A 43 -8.23 12.08 -8.70
CA ILE A 43 -7.72 12.45 -10.01
C ILE A 43 -8.77 12.12 -11.08
N PRO A 44 -9.22 13.11 -11.87
CA PRO A 44 -10.16 12.83 -12.97
C PRO A 44 -9.57 11.81 -13.95
N GLY A 45 -10.39 10.84 -14.35
CA GLY A 45 -9.97 9.78 -15.25
C GLY A 45 -9.26 8.60 -14.57
N SER A 46 -9.15 8.60 -13.24
CA SER A 46 -8.46 7.54 -12.51
C SER A 46 -9.09 6.16 -12.69
N SER A 47 -10.35 6.06 -13.05
CA SER A 47 -11.01 4.78 -13.32
C SER A 47 -10.36 4.01 -14.47
N ASN A 48 -9.59 4.66 -15.32
CA ASN A 48 -8.87 4.01 -16.41
C ASN A 48 -7.68 3.17 -15.91
N TRP A 49 -7.16 3.46 -14.71
CA TRP A 49 -5.98 2.79 -14.17
C TRP A 49 -6.15 2.31 -12.73
N TYR A 50 -7.22 2.69 -12.04
CA TYR A 50 -7.51 2.26 -10.66
C TYR A 50 -8.96 1.83 -10.55
N GLY A 51 -9.20 0.55 -10.24
CA GLY A 51 -10.56 0.03 -10.16
C GLY A 51 -10.91 -0.66 -8.85
N PHE A 52 -9.92 -1.14 -8.09
CA PHE A 52 -10.14 -1.92 -6.88
C PHE A 52 -9.27 -1.40 -5.74
N GLY A 53 -9.91 -1.16 -4.59
CA GLY A 53 -9.23 -0.91 -3.33
C GLY A 53 -9.84 -1.79 -2.25
N PHE A 54 -8.98 -2.46 -1.48
CA PHE A 54 -9.40 -3.33 -0.39
C PHE A 54 -8.95 -2.71 0.93
N ILE A 55 -9.89 -2.43 1.81
CA ILE A 55 -9.58 -1.98 3.17
C ILE A 55 -9.70 -3.19 4.07
N THR A 56 -8.56 -3.73 4.48
CA THR A 56 -8.49 -4.94 5.31
C THR A 56 -7.81 -4.59 6.63
N TYR A 57 -8.55 -3.86 7.47
CA TYR A 57 -8.03 -3.28 8.69
C TYR A 57 -7.74 -4.32 9.77
N SER A 58 -8.61 -5.35 9.89
CA SER A 58 -8.44 -6.42 10.86
C SER A 58 -7.67 -7.60 10.27
N ASN A 59 -7.12 -8.46 11.15
CA ASN A 59 -6.50 -9.71 10.73
C ASN A 59 -7.52 -10.64 10.05
N LYS A 60 -8.75 -10.64 10.54
CA LYS A 60 -9.84 -11.41 9.94
C LYS A 60 -10.10 -10.98 8.49
N ALA A 61 -10.11 -9.68 8.24
CA ALA A 61 -10.31 -9.15 6.89
C ALA A 61 -9.12 -9.49 5.98
N LYS A 62 -7.90 -9.40 6.48
CA LYS A 62 -6.69 -9.78 5.71
C LYS A 62 -6.77 -11.24 5.27
N LEU A 63 -7.15 -12.11 6.18
CA LEU A 63 -7.28 -13.54 5.92
C LEU A 63 -8.43 -13.82 4.95
N LYS A 64 -9.61 -13.29 5.23
CA LYS A 64 -10.84 -13.61 4.49
C LYS A 64 -10.85 -13.02 3.08
N ILE A 65 -10.41 -11.77 2.93
CA ILE A 65 -10.51 -11.05 1.66
C ILE A 65 -9.26 -11.23 0.81
N LEU A 66 -8.09 -11.13 1.41
CA LEU A 66 -6.83 -11.14 0.66
C LEU A 66 -6.08 -12.48 0.72
N GLY A 67 -6.57 -13.43 1.49
CA GLY A 67 -5.92 -14.74 1.59
C GLY A 67 -4.61 -14.71 2.36
N VAL A 68 -4.39 -13.72 3.23
CA VAL A 68 -3.26 -13.73 4.15
C VAL A 68 -3.41 -14.96 5.03
N THR A 69 -2.36 -15.78 5.16
CA THR A 69 -2.46 -17.03 5.89
C THR A 69 -2.43 -16.82 7.40
N LYS A 70 -3.11 -17.71 8.11
CA LYS A 70 -3.13 -17.69 9.57
C LYS A 70 -1.72 -17.87 10.13
N ASP A 71 -0.94 -18.75 9.51
CA ASP A 71 0.44 -19.03 9.93
C ASP A 71 1.31 -17.77 9.84
N THR A 72 1.21 -17.02 8.75
CA THR A 72 1.95 -15.77 8.59
C THR A 72 1.58 -14.75 9.67
N LEU A 73 0.28 -14.63 9.96
CA LEU A 73 -0.18 -13.71 11.01
C LEU A 73 0.32 -14.10 12.38
N ILE A 74 0.40 -15.40 12.68
CA ILE A 74 0.89 -15.92 13.96
C ILE A 74 2.41 -15.75 14.07
N GLU A 75 3.15 -16.13 13.03
CA GLU A 75 4.62 -16.15 13.05
C GLU A 75 5.21 -14.73 12.94
N GLU A 76 4.66 -13.90 12.08
CA GLU A 76 5.25 -12.61 11.72
C GLU A 76 4.46 -11.40 12.24
N GLY A 77 3.18 -11.60 12.56
CA GLY A 77 2.28 -10.50 12.92
C GLY A 77 1.77 -9.72 11.72
N ALA A 78 0.77 -8.89 11.97
CA ALA A 78 0.09 -8.13 10.91
C ALA A 78 1.02 -7.10 10.23
N VAL A 79 2.00 -6.58 10.95
CA VAL A 79 2.95 -5.60 10.42
C VAL A 79 4.25 -6.31 10.12
N SER A 80 4.33 -6.87 8.92
CA SER A 80 5.48 -7.63 8.45
C SER A 80 5.55 -7.59 6.93
N GLU A 81 6.74 -7.79 6.40
CA GLU A 81 6.93 -7.83 4.94
C GLU A 81 6.24 -9.03 4.32
N ARG A 82 6.19 -10.15 5.03
CA ARG A 82 5.47 -11.34 4.56
C ARG A 82 3.96 -11.09 4.47
N VAL A 83 3.37 -10.41 5.45
CA VAL A 83 1.94 -10.08 5.42
C VAL A 83 1.61 -9.14 4.25
N VAL A 84 2.39 -8.08 4.05
CA VAL A 84 2.12 -7.15 2.93
C VAL A 84 2.34 -7.80 1.58
N LYS A 85 3.26 -8.76 1.47
CA LYS A 85 3.40 -9.55 0.25
C LYS A 85 2.14 -10.35 -0.03
N GLU A 86 1.62 -11.07 0.96
CA GLU A 86 0.38 -11.85 0.82
C GLU A 86 -0.83 -10.95 0.56
N MET A 87 -0.86 -9.76 1.17
CA MET A 87 -1.91 -8.77 0.89
C MET A 87 -1.88 -8.32 -0.57
N ALA A 88 -0.70 -8.01 -1.09
CA ALA A 88 -0.55 -7.60 -2.50
C ALA A 88 -0.93 -8.74 -3.45
N GLU A 89 -0.49 -9.96 -3.16
CA GLU A 89 -0.88 -11.14 -3.93
C GLU A 89 -2.39 -11.31 -3.98
N GLY A 90 -3.05 -11.14 -2.83
CA GLY A 90 -4.52 -11.20 -2.74
C GLY A 90 -5.21 -10.10 -3.53
N ALA A 91 -4.68 -8.88 -3.49
CA ALA A 91 -5.21 -7.76 -4.26
C ALA A 91 -5.10 -8.01 -5.76
N LEU A 92 -3.95 -8.52 -6.22
CA LEU A 92 -3.74 -8.89 -7.63
C LEU A 92 -4.72 -9.97 -8.08
N ARG A 93 -4.89 -11.01 -7.28
CA ARG A 93 -5.75 -12.13 -7.59
C ARG A 93 -7.23 -11.72 -7.67
N ASN A 94 -7.68 -10.90 -6.72
CA ASN A 94 -9.08 -10.49 -6.65
C ASN A 94 -9.46 -9.39 -7.65
N SER A 95 -8.50 -8.56 -8.03
CA SER A 95 -8.76 -7.42 -8.93
C SER A 95 -8.43 -7.72 -10.39
N GLY A 96 -7.45 -8.60 -10.64
CA GLY A 96 -6.90 -8.77 -11.97
C GLY A 96 -6.05 -7.59 -12.45
N SER A 97 -5.69 -6.66 -11.54
CA SER A 97 -4.85 -5.52 -11.90
C SER A 97 -3.42 -5.97 -12.22
N ASP A 98 -2.69 -5.13 -12.95
CA ASP A 98 -1.30 -5.39 -13.31
C ASP A 98 -0.36 -5.23 -12.13
N PHE A 99 -0.61 -4.24 -11.28
CA PHE A 99 0.15 -3.94 -10.08
C PHE A 99 -0.75 -3.87 -8.87
N ALA A 100 -0.16 -4.09 -7.70
CA ALA A 100 -0.83 -3.88 -6.41
C ALA A 100 0.09 -3.14 -5.45
N ILE A 101 -0.53 -2.37 -4.57
CA ILE A 101 0.13 -1.69 -3.46
C ILE A 101 -0.52 -2.21 -2.19
N SER A 102 0.29 -2.66 -1.22
CA SER A 102 -0.22 -3.07 0.08
C SER A 102 0.49 -2.32 1.21
N ILE A 103 -0.23 -2.02 2.28
CA ILE A 103 0.28 -1.26 3.43
C ILE A 103 -0.27 -1.86 4.72
N SER A 104 0.60 -2.14 5.67
CA SER A 104 0.22 -2.53 7.02
C SER A 104 1.21 -1.92 8.01
N GLY A 105 0.71 -1.25 9.05
CA GLY A 105 1.59 -0.51 9.94
C GLY A 105 0.98 -0.21 11.31
N ILE A 106 1.82 0.35 12.17
CA ILE A 106 1.48 0.76 13.53
C ILE A 106 1.48 2.29 13.55
N ALA A 107 0.30 2.87 13.41
CA ALA A 107 0.16 4.32 13.35
C ALA A 107 0.31 4.99 14.72
N GLY A 108 0.07 4.28 15.81
CA GLY A 108 0.15 4.81 17.14
C GLY A 108 -1.14 5.52 17.60
N PRO A 109 -1.15 6.09 18.80
CA PRO A 109 -0.03 6.18 19.76
C PRO A 109 0.28 4.86 20.48
N THR A 110 -0.59 3.86 20.37
CA THR A 110 -0.42 2.54 20.99
C THR A 110 -0.09 1.47 19.92
N GLY A 111 0.17 0.25 20.39
CA GLY A 111 0.36 -0.90 19.52
C GLY A 111 1.81 -1.21 19.18
N GLY A 112 2.75 -0.35 19.53
CA GLY A 112 4.17 -0.59 19.30
C GLY A 112 4.78 -1.58 20.28
N THR A 113 5.85 -2.24 19.85
CA THR A 113 6.69 -3.12 20.65
C THR A 113 8.15 -2.70 20.47
N ASP A 114 9.06 -3.31 21.20
CA ASP A 114 10.51 -3.02 21.05
C ASP A 114 10.99 -3.37 19.63
N ASP A 115 10.52 -4.48 19.08
CA ASP A 115 10.89 -4.93 17.74
C ASP A 115 10.20 -4.12 16.64
N LYS A 116 8.96 -3.70 16.91
CA LYS A 116 8.14 -2.95 15.97
C LYS A 116 7.55 -1.73 16.68
N PRO A 117 8.35 -0.66 16.82
CA PRO A 117 7.85 0.55 17.50
C PRO A 117 6.74 1.23 16.71
N VAL A 118 6.01 2.12 17.38
CA VAL A 118 5.04 3.01 16.72
C VAL A 118 5.74 3.71 15.54
N GLY A 119 5.09 3.75 14.40
CA GLY A 119 5.65 4.31 13.17
C GLY A 119 6.23 3.26 12.23
N THR A 120 6.31 2.00 12.66
CA THR A 120 6.72 0.88 11.79
C THR A 120 5.62 0.62 10.78
N VAL A 121 5.94 0.73 9.49
CA VAL A 121 5.00 0.48 8.39
C VAL A 121 5.68 -0.37 7.33
N CYS A 122 5.02 -1.44 6.93
CA CYS A 122 5.47 -2.34 5.88
C CYS A 122 4.68 -2.11 4.61
N PHE A 123 5.36 -2.23 3.48
CA PHE A 123 4.80 -2.00 2.14
C PHE A 123 5.10 -3.17 1.23
N GLY A 124 4.16 -3.48 0.35
CA GLY A 124 4.37 -4.40 -0.76
C GLY A 124 3.91 -3.73 -2.04
N ILE A 125 4.78 -3.68 -3.05
CA ILE A 125 4.47 -3.03 -4.33
C ILE A 125 5.01 -3.87 -5.46
N GLY A 126 4.18 -4.18 -6.43
CA GLY A 126 4.66 -4.92 -7.59
C GLY A 126 3.57 -5.61 -8.39
N SER A 127 4.02 -6.49 -9.28
CA SER A 127 3.20 -7.32 -10.14
C SER A 127 3.17 -8.76 -9.63
N GLN A 128 2.40 -9.61 -10.29
CA GLN A 128 2.34 -11.03 -9.97
C GLN A 128 3.73 -11.70 -10.00
N ASP A 129 4.60 -11.24 -10.88
CA ASP A 129 5.93 -11.83 -11.05
C ASP A 129 6.92 -11.38 -9.97
N ASN A 130 6.75 -10.18 -9.46
CA ASN A 130 7.69 -9.63 -8.48
C ASN A 130 7.03 -8.57 -7.61
N ILE A 131 6.93 -8.84 -6.31
CA ILE A 131 6.43 -7.90 -5.31
C ILE A 131 7.61 -7.51 -4.42
N ASN A 132 7.97 -6.23 -4.46
CA ASN A 132 8.99 -5.69 -3.58
C ASN A 132 8.36 -5.34 -2.23
N CYS A 133 8.96 -5.83 -1.15
CA CYS A 133 8.50 -5.55 0.20
C CYS A 133 9.60 -4.80 0.95
N PHE A 134 9.21 -3.80 1.72
CA PHE A 134 10.15 -3.01 2.52
C PHE A 134 9.45 -2.46 3.76
N THR A 135 10.25 -2.00 4.72
CA THR A 135 9.77 -1.47 6.00
C THR A 135 10.34 -0.07 6.19
N GLU A 136 9.47 0.85 6.61
CA GLU A 136 9.85 2.22 6.96
C GLU A 136 9.50 2.48 8.43
N TYR A 137 10.21 3.42 9.03
CA TYR A 137 10.01 3.83 10.43
C TYR A 137 9.74 5.33 10.46
N PHE A 138 8.47 5.69 10.54
CA PHE A 138 8.05 7.09 10.50
C PHE A 138 7.94 7.68 11.89
N LYS A 139 8.32 8.95 12.02
CA LYS A 139 8.17 9.73 13.24
C LYS A 139 6.89 10.57 13.16
N GLY A 140 6.35 10.92 14.31
CA GLY A 140 5.19 11.78 14.41
C GLY A 140 4.01 11.09 15.05
N ASP A 141 2.88 11.81 15.08
CA ASP A 141 1.64 11.29 15.62
C ASP A 141 0.97 10.32 14.63
N ARG A 142 -0.19 9.81 15.01
CA ARG A 142 -0.95 8.84 14.21
C ARG A 142 -1.25 9.35 12.80
N ASP A 143 -1.65 10.59 12.69
CA ASP A 143 -2.01 11.18 11.39
C ASP A 143 -0.78 11.39 10.52
N GLU A 144 0.32 11.84 11.12
CA GLU A 144 1.59 12.02 10.42
C GLU A 144 2.17 10.70 9.91
N VAL A 145 2.09 9.63 10.69
CA VAL A 145 2.54 8.29 10.26
C VAL A 145 1.73 7.82 9.06
N ARG A 146 0.41 7.96 9.13
CA ARG A 146 -0.49 7.58 8.02
C ARG A 146 -0.21 8.38 6.76
N LYS A 147 -0.01 9.68 6.90
CA LYS A 147 0.26 10.58 5.77
C LYS A 147 1.60 10.27 5.10
N GLN A 148 2.63 10.06 5.89
CA GLN A 148 3.95 9.65 5.39
C GLN A 148 3.88 8.30 4.68
N SER A 149 3.05 7.39 5.17
CA SER A 149 2.83 6.09 4.54
C SER A 149 2.24 6.25 3.13
N VAL A 150 1.25 7.11 2.98
CA VAL A 150 0.64 7.39 1.68
C VAL A 150 1.67 7.99 0.71
N ALA A 151 2.47 8.93 1.17
CA ALA A 151 3.51 9.56 0.36
C ALA A 151 4.59 8.56 -0.06
N SER A 152 5.03 7.70 0.86
CA SER A 152 6.08 6.71 0.60
C SER A 152 5.69 5.73 -0.51
N VAL A 153 4.44 5.27 -0.49
CA VAL A 153 3.89 4.41 -1.54
C VAL A 153 3.98 5.08 -2.90
N SER A 154 3.60 6.35 -2.95
CA SER A 154 3.57 7.11 -4.19
C SER A 154 4.96 7.29 -4.79
N TYR A 155 5.96 7.61 -3.96
CA TYR A 155 7.35 7.72 -4.41
C TYR A 155 7.90 6.40 -4.94
N THR A 156 7.66 5.31 -4.21
CA THR A 156 8.17 3.99 -4.59
C THR A 156 7.51 3.51 -5.88
N HIS A 157 6.22 3.76 -6.05
CA HIS A 157 5.48 3.36 -7.24
C HIS A 157 5.98 4.07 -8.50
N LEU A 158 6.47 5.30 -8.39
CA LEU A 158 7.00 6.04 -9.54
C LEU A 158 8.26 5.40 -10.14
N THR A 159 9.02 4.66 -9.35
CA THR A 159 10.27 4.03 -9.80
C THR A 159 10.08 2.58 -10.25
N LEU A 160 9.25 1.80 -9.56
CA LEU A 160 9.10 0.37 -9.82
C LEU A 160 8.49 0.04 -11.19
N PRO A 161 7.40 0.66 -11.64
CA PRO A 161 6.84 0.36 -12.97
C PRO A 161 7.81 0.69 -14.12
N THR A 162 8.66 1.68 -13.93
CA THR A 162 9.64 2.07 -14.95
C THR A 162 10.75 1.03 -15.08
N THR A 163 11.19 0.45 -13.97
CA THR A 163 12.24 -0.58 -13.98
C THR A 163 11.72 -1.96 -14.31
N GLY A 164 10.46 -2.25 -14.01
CA GLY A 164 9.85 -3.56 -14.25
C GLY A 164 9.35 -3.80 -15.67
N ILE A 165 9.35 -2.78 -16.52
CA ILE A 165 8.75 -2.82 -17.85
C ILE A 165 9.79 -2.72 -18.98
N VAL A 166 10.99 -2.30 -18.62
CA VAL A 166 12.08 -2.18 -19.60
C VAL A 166 12.74 -3.55 -19.86
#